data_5f61d964cb8fa0e58f067f0366d90ce3
#
_entry.id   5f61d964cb8fa0e58f067f0366d90ce3
#
_cell.length_a   1.000
_cell.length_b   1.000
_cell.length_c   1.000
_cell.angle_alpha   90.00
_cell.angle_beta   90.00
_cell.angle_gamma   90.00
#
_symmetry.space_group_name_H-M   'P 1'
#
loop_
_entity.id
_entity.type
_entity.pdbx_description
1 polymer ?
#
loop_
_entity_poly.entity_id
_entity_poly.type
_entity_poly.pdbx_seq_one_letter_code
_entity_poly.pdbx_strand_id
1 'polypeptide(L)'
;MENNKNIALSVKDLKTYFYTNNRCNKAVNGVSFDIEKGKTLCVVGESGCGKSVTASTIMQLLPTLSRIEEGEIIFYKDEEKINIEKLERNGKQMREIRGSDIAMIFQDPMTALNPVYTVGFQIAENLQYHTDMNKEEIREKTISLLHDMGIPLPEIRVDEYPHSYSGGMRQRAMIAMAMACNPKILIADEPTTALDVTIQAQIFELMGNLKKNFNTAIMLITHDMGVVAELADNVAVMYMGNIVESGTADDVLRRPTHPYTKALLDSVPVLGRGRNQDIKPIKGSTPDAYDRPVGCQFAPRCNWADESCNVMAEITNITASHEVRCHKYKEIFQY
;
A
#
# COMPACT_ATOMS: atom_id res chain seq x y z
N MET A 1 13.36 -23.07 -9.11
CA MET A 1 12.31 -22.57 -10.03
C MET A 1 10.88 -22.80 -9.53
N GLU A 2 10.67 -23.35 -8.33
CA GLU A 2 9.32 -23.66 -7.79
C GLU A 2 8.63 -22.51 -7.01
N ASN A 3 9.35 -21.49 -6.61
CA ASN A 3 8.83 -20.43 -5.71
C ASN A 3 7.93 -19.37 -6.38
N ASN A 4 7.83 -19.31 -7.72
CA ASN A 4 7.10 -18.23 -8.40
C ASN A 4 5.57 -18.46 -8.56
N LYS A 5 5.05 -19.63 -8.24
CA LYS A 5 3.61 -19.94 -8.47
C LYS A 5 2.66 -19.20 -7.54
N ASN A 6 3.16 -18.73 -6.38
CA ASN A 6 2.34 -18.05 -5.36
C ASN A 6 2.46 -16.51 -5.37
N ILE A 7 3.32 -15.94 -6.21
CA ILE A 7 3.52 -14.49 -6.27
C ILE A 7 2.52 -13.91 -7.28
N ALA A 8 1.85 -12.81 -6.90
CA ALA A 8 0.99 -12.02 -7.77
C ALA A 8 1.77 -10.88 -8.44
N LEU A 9 2.66 -10.21 -7.68
CA LEU A 9 3.50 -9.13 -8.18
C LEU A 9 4.84 -9.14 -7.45
N SER A 10 5.92 -8.91 -8.19
CA SER A 10 7.29 -8.78 -7.67
C SER A 10 7.86 -7.43 -8.04
N VAL A 11 8.33 -6.69 -7.07
CA VAL A 11 9.07 -5.42 -7.24
C VAL A 11 10.52 -5.68 -6.87
N LYS A 12 11.45 -5.31 -7.75
CA LYS A 12 12.88 -5.54 -7.56
C LYS A 12 13.68 -4.29 -7.81
N ASP A 13 14.45 -3.88 -6.80
CA ASP A 13 15.36 -2.73 -6.81
C ASP A 13 14.76 -1.46 -7.44
N LEU A 14 13.47 -1.21 -7.16
CA LEU A 14 12.72 -0.12 -7.76
C LEU A 14 13.25 1.24 -7.29
N LYS A 15 13.59 2.11 -8.27
CA LYS A 15 13.99 3.49 -8.03
C LYS A 15 13.09 4.44 -8.80
N THR A 16 12.39 5.30 -8.06
CA THR A 16 11.50 6.32 -8.62
C THR A 16 11.88 7.69 -8.08
N TYR A 17 12.30 8.58 -8.97
CA TYR A 17 12.83 9.89 -8.63
C TYR A 17 11.98 11.00 -9.21
N PHE A 18 11.94 12.12 -8.48
CA PHE A 18 11.27 13.36 -8.90
C PHE A 18 12.31 14.44 -9.17
N TYR A 19 12.18 15.10 -10.30
CA TYR A 19 13.09 16.15 -10.73
C TYR A 19 12.37 17.49 -10.71
N THR A 20 12.84 18.42 -9.86
CA THR A 20 12.25 19.74 -9.70
C THR A 20 13.38 20.77 -9.56
N ASN A 21 13.43 21.79 -10.42
CA ASN A 21 14.37 22.92 -10.32
C ASN A 21 15.82 22.51 -10.02
N ASN A 22 16.38 21.61 -10.81
CA ASN A 22 17.74 21.04 -10.65
C ASN A 22 17.98 20.25 -9.33
N ARG A 23 16.91 19.89 -8.60
CA ARG A 23 16.99 19.00 -7.45
C ARG A 23 16.35 17.64 -7.78
N CYS A 24 16.90 16.60 -7.20
CA CYS A 24 16.40 15.23 -7.34
C CYS A 24 15.92 14.71 -5.98
N ASN A 25 14.64 14.39 -5.89
CA ASN A 25 14.09 13.65 -4.75
C ASN A 25 14.00 12.17 -5.11
N LYS A 26 14.76 11.34 -4.39
CA LYS A 26 14.78 9.88 -4.55
C LYS A 26 13.63 9.25 -3.74
N ALA A 27 12.39 9.50 -4.14
CA ALA A 27 11.21 9.12 -3.37
C ALA A 27 11.08 7.61 -3.12
N VAL A 28 11.52 6.78 -4.07
CA VAL A 28 11.71 5.33 -3.93
C VAL A 28 13.14 5.03 -4.37
N ASN A 29 13.92 4.30 -3.56
CA ASN A 29 15.36 4.18 -3.78
C ASN A 29 15.89 2.78 -3.47
N GLY A 30 15.62 1.84 -4.37
CA GLY A 30 16.04 0.44 -4.24
C GLY A 30 15.10 -0.36 -3.36
N VAL A 31 13.79 -0.31 -3.67
CA VAL A 31 12.75 -1.04 -2.95
C VAL A 31 12.51 -2.39 -3.63
N SER A 32 12.52 -3.47 -2.84
CA SER A 32 12.23 -4.82 -3.30
C SER A 32 11.24 -5.49 -2.36
N PHE A 33 10.17 -6.09 -2.90
CA PHE A 33 9.20 -6.90 -2.17
C PHE A 33 8.36 -7.72 -3.13
N ASP A 34 7.73 -8.77 -2.61
CA ASP A 34 6.76 -9.58 -3.31
C ASP A 34 5.37 -9.43 -2.69
N ILE A 35 4.35 -9.44 -3.53
CA ILE A 35 2.95 -9.54 -3.12
C ILE A 35 2.47 -10.95 -3.47
N GLU A 36 2.15 -11.74 -2.45
CA GLU A 36 1.69 -13.11 -2.63
C GLU A 36 0.18 -13.17 -2.89
N LYS A 37 -0.26 -14.12 -3.72
CA LYS A 37 -1.69 -14.35 -4.03
C LYS A 37 -2.47 -14.63 -2.74
N GLY A 38 -3.60 -13.95 -2.56
CA GLY A 38 -4.48 -14.14 -1.40
C GLY A 38 -3.88 -13.72 -0.06
N LYS A 39 -2.74 -13.01 -0.05
CA LYS A 39 -2.12 -12.47 1.15
C LYS A 39 -2.12 -10.94 1.15
N THR A 40 -1.95 -10.38 2.35
CA THR A 40 -1.83 -8.94 2.58
C THR A 40 -0.39 -8.58 2.88
N LEU A 41 0.22 -7.77 2.01
CA LEU A 41 1.46 -7.05 2.30
C LEU A 41 1.11 -5.66 2.85
N CYS A 42 1.49 -5.38 4.09
CA CYS A 42 1.39 -4.03 4.64
C CYS A 42 2.69 -3.26 4.41
N VAL A 43 2.61 -2.11 3.77
CA VAL A 43 3.73 -1.16 3.62
C VAL A 43 3.53 -0.02 4.61
N VAL A 44 4.43 0.08 5.58
CA VAL A 44 4.30 1.00 6.71
C VAL A 44 5.46 1.98 6.82
N GLY A 45 5.22 3.13 7.47
CA GLY A 45 6.24 4.15 7.69
C GLY A 45 5.63 5.54 7.84
N GLU A 46 6.45 6.52 8.24
CA GLU A 46 6.01 7.91 8.39
C GLU A 46 5.53 8.52 7.06
N SER A 47 4.74 9.60 7.14
CA SER A 47 4.31 10.35 5.95
C SER A 47 5.52 10.85 5.14
N GLY A 48 5.40 10.78 3.81
CA GLY A 48 6.48 11.19 2.90
C GLY A 48 7.63 10.19 2.73
N CYS A 49 7.57 8.98 3.33
CA CYS A 49 8.64 7.98 3.16
C CYS A 49 8.63 7.24 1.80
N GLY A 50 7.64 7.49 0.91
CA GLY A 50 7.60 6.95 -0.45
C GLY A 50 6.53 5.86 -0.70
N LYS A 51 5.68 5.50 0.27
CA LYS A 51 4.66 4.45 0.16
C LYS A 51 3.70 4.65 -1.01
N SER A 52 3.01 5.79 -1.04
CA SER A 52 2.06 6.15 -2.12
C SER A 52 2.74 6.32 -3.47
N VAL A 53 4.02 6.75 -3.47
CA VAL A 53 4.83 6.83 -4.70
C VAL A 53 5.10 5.42 -5.23
N THR A 54 5.40 4.45 -4.37
CA THR A 54 5.58 3.05 -4.78
C THR A 54 4.30 2.49 -5.41
N ALA A 55 3.14 2.71 -4.79
CA ALA A 55 1.83 2.32 -5.33
C ALA A 55 1.55 2.98 -6.70
N SER A 56 1.75 4.30 -6.78
CA SER A 56 1.57 5.05 -8.03
C SER A 56 2.56 4.63 -9.13
N THR A 57 3.77 4.17 -8.75
CA THR A 57 4.76 3.64 -9.70
C THR A 57 4.28 2.31 -10.28
N ILE A 58 3.79 1.40 -9.47
CA ILE A 58 3.22 0.11 -9.92
C ILE A 58 2.07 0.36 -10.89
N MET A 59 1.21 1.32 -10.58
CA MET A 59 0.07 1.69 -11.43
C MET A 59 0.45 2.58 -12.62
N GLN A 60 1.72 2.98 -12.74
CA GLN A 60 2.16 4.00 -13.71
C GLN A 60 1.31 5.29 -13.69
N LEU A 61 0.88 5.73 -12.50
CA LEU A 61 0.09 6.94 -12.28
C LEU A 61 0.95 8.11 -11.76
N LEU A 62 2.23 8.07 -12.06
CA LEU A 62 3.20 9.09 -11.62
C LEU A 62 2.98 10.42 -12.38
N PRO A 63 3.23 11.59 -11.76
CA PRO A 63 3.24 12.86 -12.46
C PRO A 63 4.40 12.95 -13.46
N THR A 64 4.34 13.90 -14.40
CA THR A 64 5.31 14.06 -15.50
C THR A 64 6.74 14.38 -15.05
N LEU A 65 6.89 14.92 -13.83
CA LEU A 65 8.19 15.26 -13.24
C LEU A 65 8.92 14.07 -12.63
N SER A 66 8.32 12.89 -12.65
CA SER A 66 8.90 11.68 -12.08
C SER A 66 9.33 10.69 -13.15
N ARG A 67 10.30 9.86 -12.82
CA ARG A 67 10.80 8.78 -13.67
C ARG A 67 11.10 7.54 -12.84
N ILE A 68 10.86 6.38 -13.46
CA ILE A 68 11.41 5.11 -12.99
C ILE A 68 12.84 5.07 -13.54
N GLU A 69 13.84 5.17 -12.66
CA GLU A 69 15.25 5.20 -13.04
C GLU A 69 15.82 3.78 -13.21
N GLU A 70 15.43 2.89 -12.32
CA GLU A 70 15.89 1.50 -12.29
C GLU A 70 14.82 0.60 -11.66
N GLY A 71 15.01 -0.70 -11.81
CA GLY A 71 14.22 -1.74 -11.17
C GLY A 71 13.21 -2.40 -12.10
N GLU A 72 12.58 -3.44 -11.59
CA GLU A 72 11.59 -4.23 -12.31
C GLU A 72 10.29 -4.32 -11.52
N ILE A 73 9.16 -4.27 -12.20
CA ILE A 73 7.82 -4.50 -11.65
C ILE A 73 7.18 -5.63 -12.46
N ILE A 74 7.22 -6.85 -11.92
CA ILE A 74 6.78 -8.05 -12.63
C ILE A 74 5.40 -8.45 -12.12
N PHE A 75 4.38 -8.32 -12.93
CA PHE A 75 3.03 -8.84 -12.67
C PHE A 75 2.90 -10.25 -13.24
N TYR A 76 2.41 -11.18 -12.42
CA TYR A 76 2.20 -12.59 -12.79
C TYR A 76 0.71 -12.81 -13.09
N LYS A 77 0.36 -12.78 -14.39
CA LYS A 77 -0.98 -13.06 -14.86
C LYS A 77 -1.04 -14.49 -15.38
N ASP A 78 -1.60 -15.37 -14.55
CA ASP A 78 -1.66 -16.80 -14.80
C ASP A 78 -0.26 -17.41 -15.05
N GLU A 79 0.08 -17.80 -16.27
CA GLU A 79 1.43 -18.29 -16.65
C GLU A 79 2.30 -17.19 -17.30
N GLU A 80 1.72 -16.01 -17.55
CA GLU A 80 2.41 -14.90 -18.21
C GLU A 80 3.10 -13.98 -17.18
N LYS A 81 4.30 -13.49 -17.56
CA LYS A 81 5.03 -12.46 -16.81
C LYS A 81 4.99 -11.16 -17.58
N ILE A 82 4.41 -10.13 -16.98
CA ILE A 82 4.27 -8.81 -17.58
C ILE A 82 5.17 -7.83 -16.81
N ASN A 83 6.12 -7.22 -17.50
CA ASN A 83 6.98 -6.18 -16.92
C ASN A 83 6.28 -4.84 -17.04
N ILE A 84 5.63 -4.39 -15.96
CA ILE A 84 4.81 -3.17 -15.94
C ILE A 84 5.65 -1.93 -16.26
N GLU A 85 6.88 -1.83 -15.77
CA GLU A 85 7.76 -0.69 -15.98
C GLU A 85 8.14 -0.47 -17.46
N LYS A 86 8.01 -1.51 -18.30
CA LYS A 86 8.28 -1.45 -19.75
C LYS A 86 7.06 -1.12 -20.60
N LEU A 87 5.88 -1.14 -19.99
CA LEU A 87 4.65 -0.84 -20.69
C LEU A 87 4.55 0.68 -20.97
N GLU A 88 3.97 1.02 -22.09
CA GLU A 88 3.58 2.39 -22.35
C GLU A 88 2.48 2.82 -21.37
N ARG A 89 2.70 3.93 -20.64
CA ARG A 89 1.84 4.43 -19.57
C ARG A 89 0.35 4.51 -19.96
N ASN A 90 0.05 4.98 -21.16
CA ASN A 90 -1.31 5.10 -21.70
C ASN A 90 -1.59 4.07 -22.81
N GLY A 91 -0.72 3.06 -22.93
CA GLY A 91 -0.86 1.97 -23.90
C GLY A 91 -2.04 1.06 -23.57
N LYS A 92 -2.48 0.31 -24.58
CA LYS A 92 -3.62 -0.60 -24.46
C LYS A 92 -3.44 -1.61 -23.31
N GLN A 93 -2.28 -2.27 -23.25
CA GLN A 93 -2.01 -3.31 -22.24
C GLN A 93 -2.04 -2.76 -20.82
N MET A 94 -1.48 -1.55 -20.57
CA MET A 94 -1.54 -0.96 -19.22
C MET A 94 -2.96 -0.55 -18.84
N ARG A 95 -3.78 -0.09 -19.80
CA ARG A 95 -5.20 0.21 -19.54
C ARG A 95 -6.02 -1.04 -19.27
N GLU A 96 -5.71 -2.17 -19.90
CA GLU A 96 -6.34 -3.47 -19.64
C GLU A 96 -5.99 -3.98 -18.23
N ILE A 97 -4.77 -3.75 -17.75
CA ILE A 97 -4.34 -4.15 -16.39
C ILE A 97 -5.02 -3.30 -15.32
N ARG A 98 -5.08 -1.97 -15.52
CA ARG A 98 -5.69 -1.04 -14.54
C ARG A 98 -7.20 -1.25 -14.46
N GLY A 99 -7.67 -1.50 -13.25
CA GLY A 99 -9.09 -1.69 -12.96
C GLY A 99 -9.59 -3.12 -13.16
N SER A 100 -8.97 -3.90 -14.05
CA SER A 100 -9.31 -5.31 -14.25
C SER A 100 -8.43 -6.24 -13.40
N ASP A 101 -7.12 -6.25 -13.64
CA ASP A 101 -6.19 -7.15 -12.94
C ASP A 101 -5.63 -6.52 -11.66
N ILE A 102 -5.31 -5.22 -11.70
CA ILE A 102 -4.78 -4.45 -10.56
C ILE A 102 -5.68 -3.24 -10.37
N ALA A 103 -6.28 -3.12 -9.20
CA ALA A 103 -7.10 -1.98 -8.80
C ALA A 103 -6.44 -1.19 -7.67
N MET A 104 -6.81 0.08 -7.54
CA MET A 104 -6.28 0.97 -6.51
C MET A 104 -7.39 1.74 -5.81
N ILE A 105 -7.32 1.77 -4.49
CA ILE A 105 -8.11 2.63 -3.61
C ILE A 105 -7.20 3.79 -3.20
N PHE A 106 -7.63 5.03 -3.50
CA PHE A 106 -6.88 6.24 -3.20
C PHE A 106 -7.15 6.73 -1.77
N GLN A 107 -6.22 7.49 -1.22
CA GLN A 107 -6.23 7.99 0.15
C GLN A 107 -7.46 8.86 0.48
N ASP A 108 -7.94 9.67 -0.47
CA ASP A 108 -9.04 10.60 -0.25
C ASP A 108 -10.28 10.25 -1.09
N PRO A 109 -11.35 9.71 -0.46
CA PRO A 109 -12.58 9.38 -1.17
C PRO A 109 -13.35 10.61 -1.70
N MET A 110 -13.03 11.81 -1.17
CA MET A 110 -13.69 13.05 -1.61
C MET A 110 -13.21 13.49 -2.98
N THR A 111 -11.95 13.20 -3.31
CA THR A 111 -11.34 13.54 -4.60
C THR A 111 -11.36 12.36 -5.59
N ALA A 112 -11.55 11.14 -5.10
CA ALA A 112 -11.58 9.94 -5.94
C ALA A 112 -12.89 9.79 -6.73
N LEU A 113 -14.03 10.20 -6.15
CA LEU A 113 -15.33 10.16 -6.83
C LEU A 113 -15.62 11.50 -7.53
N ASN A 114 -15.94 11.44 -8.81
CA ASN A 114 -16.30 12.62 -9.57
C ASN A 114 -17.71 13.11 -9.17
N PRO A 115 -17.89 14.35 -8.66
CA PRO A 115 -19.14 14.84 -8.12
C PRO A 115 -20.26 15.06 -9.16
N VAL A 116 -19.93 15.11 -10.46
CA VAL A 116 -20.89 15.36 -11.54
C VAL A 116 -21.47 14.09 -12.17
N TYR A 117 -20.99 12.91 -11.75
CA TYR A 117 -21.56 11.62 -12.17
C TYR A 117 -22.15 10.87 -10.98
N THR A 118 -23.19 10.07 -11.24
CA THR A 118 -23.76 9.19 -10.20
C THR A 118 -22.74 8.14 -9.78
N VAL A 119 -22.89 7.61 -8.57
CA VAL A 119 -22.01 6.57 -8.06
C VAL A 119 -22.10 5.31 -8.92
N GLY A 120 -23.33 4.93 -9.30
CA GLY A 120 -23.54 3.78 -10.18
C GLY A 120 -22.90 3.93 -11.56
N PHE A 121 -22.95 5.14 -12.16
CA PHE A 121 -22.27 5.39 -13.42
C PHE A 121 -20.76 5.14 -13.32
N GLN A 122 -20.12 5.61 -12.26
CA GLN A 122 -18.67 5.49 -12.07
C GLN A 122 -18.23 4.03 -11.82
N ILE A 123 -19.04 3.23 -11.13
CA ILE A 123 -18.79 1.79 -10.97
C ILE A 123 -19.02 1.07 -12.31
N ALA A 124 -20.11 1.40 -13.01
CA ALA A 124 -20.49 0.81 -14.29
C ALA A 124 -19.46 1.08 -15.39
N GLU A 125 -18.80 2.24 -15.39
CA GLU A 125 -17.75 2.61 -16.36
C GLU A 125 -16.63 1.57 -16.40
N ASN A 126 -16.18 1.10 -15.23
CA ASN A 126 -15.15 0.07 -15.15
C ASN A 126 -15.61 -1.26 -15.76
N LEU A 127 -16.84 -1.68 -15.46
CA LEU A 127 -17.45 -2.88 -16.04
C LEU A 127 -17.64 -2.77 -17.56
N GLN A 128 -18.08 -1.61 -18.06
CA GLN A 128 -18.24 -1.34 -19.50
C GLN A 128 -16.93 -1.45 -20.27
N TYR A 129 -15.82 -1.01 -19.64
CA TYR A 129 -14.53 -1.03 -20.30
C TYR A 129 -13.85 -2.41 -20.32
N HIS A 130 -14.07 -3.21 -19.27
CA HIS A 130 -13.33 -4.45 -19.03
C HIS A 130 -14.13 -5.73 -19.22
N THR A 131 -15.44 -5.65 -19.49
CA THR A 131 -16.30 -6.84 -19.66
C THR A 131 -17.18 -6.71 -20.90
N ASP A 132 -17.71 -7.85 -21.37
CA ASP A 132 -18.67 -7.90 -22.47
C ASP A 132 -20.12 -7.86 -21.98
N MET A 133 -20.37 -7.45 -20.75
CA MET A 133 -21.71 -7.35 -20.14
C MET A 133 -22.58 -6.33 -20.87
N ASN A 134 -23.86 -6.64 -21.05
CA ASN A 134 -24.84 -5.67 -21.54
C ASN A 134 -25.24 -4.66 -20.44
N LYS A 135 -25.98 -3.62 -20.78
CA LYS A 135 -26.35 -2.53 -19.86
C LYS A 135 -27.15 -2.99 -18.65
N GLU A 136 -28.02 -3.98 -18.83
CA GLU A 136 -28.86 -4.52 -17.74
C GLU A 136 -28.01 -5.33 -16.76
N GLU A 137 -27.15 -6.21 -17.27
CA GLU A 137 -26.20 -6.99 -16.47
C GLU A 137 -25.23 -6.07 -15.68
N ILE A 138 -24.74 -5.01 -16.30
CA ILE A 138 -23.87 -4.02 -15.63
C ILE A 138 -24.64 -3.33 -14.50
N ARG A 139 -25.90 -2.92 -14.70
CA ARG A 139 -26.69 -2.28 -13.65
C ARG A 139 -26.95 -3.23 -12.49
N GLU A 140 -27.33 -4.46 -12.76
CA GLU A 140 -27.54 -5.50 -11.74
C GLU A 140 -26.27 -5.79 -10.95
N LYS A 141 -25.14 -5.94 -11.66
CA LYS A 141 -23.83 -6.15 -11.04
C LYS A 141 -23.42 -4.95 -10.18
N THR A 142 -23.68 -3.73 -10.63
CA THR A 142 -23.38 -2.50 -9.88
C THR A 142 -24.20 -2.42 -8.58
N ILE A 143 -25.47 -2.73 -8.64
CA ILE A 143 -26.36 -2.79 -7.45
C ILE A 143 -25.87 -3.88 -6.48
N SER A 144 -25.54 -5.07 -7.01
CA SER A 144 -24.99 -6.16 -6.20
C SER A 144 -23.69 -5.75 -5.51
N LEU A 145 -22.77 -5.06 -6.20
CA LEU A 145 -21.52 -4.56 -5.61
C LEU A 145 -21.80 -3.57 -4.47
N LEU A 146 -22.73 -2.63 -4.65
CA LEU A 146 -23.11 -1.70 -3.59
C LEU A 146 -23.73 -2.42 -2.38
N HIS A 147 -24.56 -3.44 -2.64
CA HIS A 147 -25.12 -4.29 -1.59
C HIS A 147 -24.02 -5.04 -0.82
N ASP A 148 -23.07 -5.68 -1.52
CA ASP A 148 -21.97 -6.45 -0.94
C ASP A 148 -21.04 -5.56 -0.09
N MET A 149 -20.93 -4.27 -0.46
CA MET A 149 -20.23 -3.26 0.33
C MET A 149 -21.06 -2.72 1.50
N GLY A 150 -22.29 -3.22 1.71
CA GLY A 150 -23.17 -2.80 2.80
C GLY A 150 -23.71 -1.38 2.64
N ILE A 151 -23.89 -0.90 1.40
CA ILE A 151 -24.62 0.36 1.11
C ILE A 151 -26.12 0.09 1.26
N PRO A 152 -26.84 0.83 2.12
CA PRO A 152 -28.27 0.65 2.30
C PRO A 152 -29.05 1.12 1.07
N LEU A 153 -30.14 0.41 0.70
CA LEU A 153 -31.01 0.72 -0.44
C LEU A 153 -30.23 0.90 -1.77
N PRO A 154 -29.40 -0.08 -2.17
CA PRO A 154 -28.49 0.07 -3.30
C PRO A 154 -29.21 0.34 -4.62
N GLU A 155 -30.45 -0.12 -4.80
CA GLU A 155 -31.31 0.11 -5.97
C GLU A 155 -31.65 1.60 -6.18
N ILE A 156 -31.69 2.37 -5.07
CA ILE A 156 -31.94 3.82 -5.10
C ILE A 156 -30.61 4.56 -5.16
N ARG A 157 -29.68 4.15 -4.30
CA ARG A 157 -28.36 4.81 -4.14
C ARG A 157 -27.54 4.78 -5.42
N VAL A 158 -27.69 3.75 -6.25
CA VAL A 158 -26.96 3.63 -7.52
C VAL A 158 -27.15 4.84 -8.43
N ASP A 159 -28.28 5.50 -8.38
CA ASP A 159 -28.65 6.65 -9.21
C ASP A 159 -28.34 8.00 -8.51
N GLU A 160 -27.80 7.97 -7.29
CA GLU A 160 -27.45 9.19 -6.55
C GLU A 160 -26.00 9.63 -6.81
N TYR A 161 -25.76 10.91 -6.53
CA TYR A 161 -24.42 11.52 -6.66
C TYR A 161 -23.59 11.38 -5.38
N PRO A 162 -22.26 11.47 -5.47
CA PRO A 162 -21.38 11.34 -4.30
C PRO A 162 -21.72 12.27 -3.13
N HIS A 163 -22.26 13.45 -3.38
CA HIS A 163 -22.61 14.39 -2.32
C HIS A 163 -23.78 13.93 -1.44
N SER A 164 -24.61 12.99 -1.91
CA SER A 164 -25.68 12.36 -1.13
C SER A 164 -25.19 11.21 -0.23
N TYR A 165 -23.92 10.81 -0.36
CA TYR A 165 -23.31 9.75 0.41
C TYR A 165 -22.57 10.30 1.63
N SER A 166 -22.64 9.61 2.77
CA SER A 166 -21.76 9.88 3.90
C SER A 166 -20.30 9.54 3.57
N GLY A 167 -19.34 9.98 4.38
CA GLY A 167 -17.91 9.66 4.18
C GLY A 167 -17.66 8.15 4.10
N GLY A 168 -18.20 7.37 5.02
CA GLY A 168 -18.09 5.91 4.99
C GLY A 168 -18.78 5.26 3.79
N MET A 169 -19.93 5.80 3.34
CA MET A 169 -20.58 5.30 2.12
C MET A 169 -19.74 5.60 0.87
N ARG A 170 -19.11 6.78 0.76
CA ARG A 170 -18.19 7.09 -0.35
C ARG A 170 -17.01 6.16 -0.39
N GLN A 171 -16.43 5.85 0.78
CA GLN A 171 -15.35 4.88 0.89
C GLN A 171 -15.76 3.49 0.41
N ARG A 172 -16.92 3.00 0.85
CA ARG A 172 -17.49 1.72 0.40
C ARG A 172 -17.80 1.71 -1.10
N ALA A 173 -18.30 2.82 -1.65
CA ALA A 173 -18.51 2.97 -3.09
C ALA A 173 -17.21 2.95 -3.88
N MET A 174 -16.14 3.58 -3.36
CA MET A 174 -14.81 3.53 -3.97
C MET A 174 -14.22 2.11 -3.94
N ILE A 175 -14.43 1.36 -2.87
CA ILE A 175 -14.07 -0.06 -2.79
C ILE A 175 -14.90 -0.88 -3.79
N ALA A 176 -16.21 -0.63 -3.91
CA ALA A 176 -17.08 -1.27 -4.91
C ALA A 176 -16.54 -1.04 -6.33
N MET A 177 -16.14 0.19 -6.64
CA MET A 177 -15.57 0.56 -7.94
C MET A 177 -14.24 -0.17 -8.19
N ALA A 178 -13.37 -0.24 -7.20
CA ALA A 178 -12.09 -0.95 -7.31
C ALA A 178 -12.30 -2.47 -7.50
N MET A 179 -13.32 -3.04 -6.86
CA MET A 179 -13.62 -4.48 -6.91
C MET A 179 -14.53 -4.89 -8.08
N ALA A 180 -14.98 -3.96 -8.92
CA ALA A 180 -15.97 -4.21 -9.97
C ALA A 180 -15.59 -5.38 -10.89
N CYS A 181 -14.32 -5.49 -11.26
CA CYS A 181 -13.80 -6.53 -12.15
C CYS A 181 -13.11 -7.69 -11.41
N ASN A 182 -13.27 -7.84 -10.09
CA ASN A 182 -12.61 -8.85 -9.26
C ASN A 182 -11.08 -8.90 -9.47
N PRO A 183 -10.35 -7.82 -9.15
CA PRO A 183 -8.93 -7.71 -9.43
C PRO A 183 -8.11 -8.76 -8.69
N LYS A 184 -7.01 -9.20 -9.31
CA LYS A 184 -6.04 -10.12 -8.69
C LYS A 184 -5.24 -9.43 -7.59
N ILE A 185 -5.03 -8.10 -7.73
CA ILE A 185 -4.31 -7.29 -6.77
C ILE A 185 -5.11 -6.02 -6.46
N LEU A 186 -5.31 -5.75 -5.18
CA LEU A 186 -5.89 -4.51 -4.67
C LEU A 186 -4.81 -3.70 -3.93
N ILE A 187 -4.47 -2.54 -4.43
CA ILE A 187 -3.60 -1.58 -3.75
C ILE A 187 -4.49 -0.61 -2.99
N ALA A 188 -4.37 -0.56 -1.67
CA ALA A 188 -5.14 0.32 -0.82
C ALA A 188 -4.19 1.34 -0.14
N ASP A 189 -4.23 2.59 -0.60
CA ASP A 189 -3.39 3.66 -0.09
C ASP A 189 -4.13 4.43 1.00
N GLU A 190 -3.82 4.15 2.27
CA GLU A 190 -4.44 4.72 3.47
C GLU A 190 -5.98 4.75 3.39
N PRO A 191 -6.65 3.61 3.16
CA PRO A 191 -8.06 3.55 2.77
C PRO A 191 -9.04 4.02 3.86
N THR A 192 -8.59 4.34 5.05
CA THR A 192 -9.42 4.74 6.19
C THR A 192 -9.07 6.11 6.76
N THR A 193 -8.19 6.84 6.10
CA THR A 193 -7.85 8.21 6.51
C THR A 193 -9.12 9.08 6.53
N ALA A 194 -9.29 9.87 7.60
CA ALA A 194 -10.45 10.73 7.85
C ALA A 194 -11.79 10.01 8.12
N LEU A 195 -11.78 8.72 8.44
CA LEU A 195 -12.97 7.99 8.92
C LEU A 195 -12.93 7.80 10.44
N ASP A 196 -14.11 7.68 11.06
CA ASP A 196 -14.20 7.30 12.46
C ASP A 196 -13.81 5.83 12.69
N VAL A 197 -13.38 5.50 13.92
CA VAL A 197 -12.85 4.17 14.29
C VAL A 197 -13.82 3.04 13.98
N THR A 198 -15.13 3.28 14.14
CA THR A 198 -16.15 2.26 13.88
C THR A 198 -16.23 1.92 12.38
N ILE A 199 -16.22 2.95 11.53
CA ILE A 199 -16.22 2.76 10.07
C ILE A 199 -14.89 2.14 9.61
N GLN A 200 -13.76 2.53 10.21
CA GLN A 200 -12.46 1.91 9.90
C GLN A 200 -12.51 0.38 10.11
N ALA A 201 -12.97 -0.07 11.29
CA ALA A 201 -13.08 -1.50 11.59
C ALA A 201 -13.95 -2.25 10.56
N GLN A 202 -15.09 -1.65 10.17
CA GLN A 202 -15.96 -2.23 9.15
C GLN A 202 -15.32 -2.31 7.77
N ILE A 203 -14.51 -1.32 7.38
CA ILE A 203 -13.77 -1.35 6.11
C ILE A 203 -12.70 -2.45 6.13
N PHE A 204 -12.00 -2.63 7.24
CA PHE A 204 -10.98 -3.68 7.36
C PHE A 204 -11.59 -5.08 7.37
N GLU A 205 -12.71 -5.28 8.04
CA GLU A 205 -13.47 -6.53 7.97
C GLU A 205 -13.90 -6.82 6.52
N LEU A 206 -14.41 -5.81 5.81
CA LEU A 206 -14.76 -5.90 4.40
C LEU A 206 -13.57 -6.33 3.55
N MET A 207 -12.40 -5.69 3.71
CA MET A 207 -11.17 -6.05 2.97
C MET A 207 -10.73 -7.48 3.28
N GLY A 208 -10.82 -7.91 4.54
CA GLY A 208 -10.55 -9.29 4.95
C GLY A 208 -11.49 -10.31 4.25
N ASN A 209 -12.76 -9.97 4.12
CA ASN A 209 -13.75 -10.79 3.40
C ASN A 209 -13.47 -10.84 1.89
N LEU A 210 -13.11 -9.71 1.27
CA LEU A 210 -12.71 -9.67 -0.13
C LEU A 210 -11.49 -10.56 -0.41
N LYS A 211 -10.45 -10.50 0.45
CA LYS A 211 -9.29 -11.38 0.36
C LYS A 211 -9.70 -12.85 0.37
N LYS A 212 -10.56 -13.25 1.30
CA LYS A 212 -10.99 -14.65 1.46
C LYS A 212 -11.89 -15.13 0.30
N ASN A 213 -12.84 -14.30 -0.13
CA ASN A 213 -13.84 -14.71 -1.10
C ASN A 213 -13.33 -14.72 -2.54
N PHE A 214 -12.42 -13.79 -2.88
CA PHE A 214 -11.91 -13.60 -4.24
C PHE A 214 -10.44 -13.99 -4.41
N ASN A 215 -9.77 -14.44 -3.33
CA ASN A 215 -8.33 -14.73 -3.35
C ASN A 215 -7.47 -13.55 -3.85
N THR A 216 -7.97 -12.32 -3.64
CA THR A 216 -7.31 -11.08 -4.03
C THR A 216 -6.07 -10.85 -3.15
N ALA A 217 -4.93 -10.57 -3.76
CA ALA A 217 -3.75 -10.11 -3.05
C ALA A 217 -3.93 -8.63 -2.68
N ILE A 218 -3.57 -8.24 -1.45
CA ILE A 218 -3.74 -6.86 -0.98
C ILE A 218 -2.38 -6.24 -0.68
N MET A 219 -2.10 -5.08 -1.27
CA MET A 219 -1.04 -4.17 -0.83
C MET A 219 -1.70 -3.06 -0.02
N LEU A 220 -1.57 -3.10 1.30
CA LEU A 220 -2.15 -2.10 2.20
C LEU A 220 -1.06 -1.12 2.65
N ILE A 221 -1.23 0.14 2.30
CA ILE A 221 -0.41 1.23 2.79
C ILE A 221 -1.10 1.85 3.99
N THR A 222 -0.40 1.92 5.11
CA THR A 222 -0.91 2.53 6.34
C THR A 222 0.22 3.03 7.23
N HIS A 223 -0.10 3.93 8.14
CA HIS A 223 0.77 4.33 9.26
C HIS A 223 0.27 3.77 10.60
N ASP A 224 -0.86 3.05 10.60
CA ASP A 224 -1.46 2.47 11.81
C ASP A 224 -0.98 1.03 12.03
N MET A 225 -0.15 0.84 13.04
CA MET A 225 0.38 -0.47 13.41
C MET A 225 -0.68 -1.42 14.00
N GLY A 226 -1.81 -0.88 14.49
CA GLY A 226 -2.95 -1.68 14.93
C GLY A 226 -3.60 -2.41 13.76
N VAL A 227 -3.77 -1.69 12.65
CA VAL A 227 -4.28 -2.25 11.39
C VAL A 227 -3.33 -3.30 10.82
N VAL A 228 -2.01 -3.06 10.91
CA VAL A 228 -1.00 -4.03 10.49
C VAL A 228 -1.12 -5.32 11.28
N ALA A 229 -1.29 -5.24 12.60
CA ALA A 229 -1.43 -6.40 13.45
C ALA A 229 -2.68 -7.25 13.15
N GLU A 230 -3.73 -6.64 12.62
CA GLU A 230 -4.99 -7.30 12.29
C GLU A 230 -4.99 -7.94 10.90
N LEU A 231 -4.42 -7.25 9.90
CA LEU A 231 -4.61 -7.61 8.48
C LEU A 231 -3.38 -8.16 7.79
N ALA A 232 -2.17 -7.86 8.28
CA ALA A 232 -0.95 -8.19 7.57
C ALA A 232 -0.61 -9.68 7.65
N ASP A 233 -0.26 -10.28 6.53
CA ASP A 233 0.50 -11.53 6.45
C ASP A 233 2.01 -11.20 6.44
N ASN A 234 2.40 -10.21 5.61
CA ASN A 234 3.76 -9.73 5.49
C ASN A 234 3.81 -8.20 5.70
N VAL A 235 4.92 -7.69 6.18
CA VAL A 235 5.14 -6.27 6.45
C VAL A 235 6.44 -5.81 5.80
N ALA A 236 6.41 -4.64 5.17
CA ALA A 236 7.59 -3.92 4.70
C ALA A 236 7.61 -2.54 5.35
N VAL A 237 8.63 -2.28 6.18
CA VAL A 237 8.81 -1.00 6.87
C VAL A 237 9.67 -0.08 5.99
N MET A 238 9.09 1.05 5.60
CA MET A 238 9.71 1.98 4.66
C MET A 238 10.13 3.28 5.36
N TYR A 239 11.37 3.69 5.15
CA TYR A 239 11.91 4.95 5.64
C TYR A 239 12.69 5.66 4.53
N MET A 240 12.32 6.92 4.23
CA MET A 240 12.96 7.76 3.20
C MET A 240 13.24 7.02 1.89
N GLY A 241 12.25 6.33 1.33
CA GLY A 241 12.35 5.64 0.04
C GLY A 241 13.08 4.29 0.07
N ASN A 242 13.45 3.77 1.23
CA ASN A 242 14.09 2.47 1.36
C ASN A 242 13.26 1.55 2.27
N ILE A 243 13.26 0.24 2.00
CA ILE A 243 12.81 -0.74 2.97
C ILE A 243 13.95 -0.96 3.96
N VAL A 244 13.66 -0.74 5.24
CA VAL A 244 14.62 -0.88 6.33
C VAL A 244 14.46 -2.19 7.08
N GLU A 245 13.27 -2.76 7.06
CA GLU A 245 12.95 -4.07 7.63
C GLU A 245 11.75 -4.66 6.88
N SER A 246 11.78 -5.97 6.63
CA SER A 246 10.66 -6.71 6.04
C SER A 246 10.60 -8.13 6.60
N GLY A 247 9.38 -8.67 6.68
CA GLY A 247 9.17 -10.02 7.18
C GLY A 247 7.70 -10.38 7.34
N THR A 248 7.43 -11.52 7.98
CA THR A 248 6.05 -11.83 8.40
C THR A 248 5.58 -10.81 9.44
N ALA A 249 4.26 -10.65 9.58
CA ALA A 249 3.69 -9.78 10.60
C ALA A 249 4.20 -10.14 12.01
N ASP A 250 4.35 -11.44 12.30
CA ASP A 250 4.88 -11.90 13.60
C ASP A 250 6.35 -11.48 13.80
N ASP A 251 7.19 -11.60 12.76
CA ASP A 251 8.60 -11.20 12.82
C ASP A 251 8.73 -9.70 13.10
N VAL A 252 8.08 -8.86 12.30
CA VAL A 252 8.23 -7.40 12.39
C VAL A 252 7.58 -6.81 13.64
N LEU A 253 6.40 -7.32 14.04
CA LEU A 253 5.66 -6.76 15.17
C LEU A 253 6.19 -7.22 16.54
N ARG A 254 6.60 -8.49 16.63
CA ARG A 254 7.04 -9.07 17.92
C ARG A 254 8.55 -9.06 18.08
N ARG A 255 9.28 -9.10 16.98
CA ARG A 255 10.75 -9.18 16.97
C ARG A 255 11.35 -8.12 16.03
N PRO A 256 11.01 -6.83 16.22
CA PRO A 256 11.57 -5.78 15.38
C PRO A 256 13.10 -5.77 15.48
N THR A 257 13.79 -5.65 14.35
CA THR A 257 15.25 -5.69 14.26
C THR A 257 15.87 -4.38 13.80
N HIS A 258 15.06 -3.45 13.27
CA HIS A 258 15.51 -2.10 12.94
C HIS A 258 15.10 -1.10 14.03
N PRO A 259 15.98 -0.19 14.49
CA PRO A 259 15.66 0.84 15.47
C PRO A 259 14.43 1.71 15.12
N TYR A 260 14.21 1.99 13.83
CA TYR A 260 13.05 2.72 13.37
C TYR A 260 11.75 1.93 13.56
N THR A 261 11.74 0.64 13.20
CA THR A 261 10.59 -0.24 13.42
C THR A 261 10.21 -0.30 14.89
N LYS A 262 11.22 -0.47 15.76
CA LYS A 262 11.02 -0.43 17.20
C LYS A 262 10.42 0.90 17.66
N ALA A 263 10.93 2.01 17.17
CA ALA A 263 10.44 3.34 17.53
C ALA A 263 9.00 3.57 17.05
N LEU A 264 8.63 3.06 15.86
CA LEU A 264 7.24 3.07 15.37
C LEU A 264 6.32 2.29 16.32
N LEU A 265 6.71 1.08 16.72
CA LEU A 265 5.93 0.25 17.63
C LEU A 265 5.82 0.86 19.03
N ASP A 266 6.90 1.45 19.55
CA ASP A 266 6.94 2.11 20.87
C ASP A 266 6.07 3.39 20.89
N SER A 267 5.75 3.98 19.73
CA SER A 267 4.89 5.17 19.60
C SER A 267 3.39 4.86 19.58
N VAL A 268 3.00 3.58 19.49
CA VAL A 268 1.58 3.17 19.44
C VAL A 268 1.02 3.00 20.86
N PRO A 269 -0.14 3.64 21.17
CA PRO A 269 -0.82 3.42 22.44
C PRO A 269 -1.33 1.99 22.53
N VAL A 270 -0.99 1.28 23.61
CA VAL A 270 -1.54 -0.07 23.88
C VAL A 270 -2.78 0.06 24.77
N LEU A 271 -3.93 -0.38 24.24
CA LEU A 271 -5.17 -0.42 25.01
C LEU A 271 -5.00 -1.29 26.27
N GLY A 272 -5.47 -0.79 27.41
CA GLY A 272 -5.44 -1.51 28.69
C GLY A 272 -4.22 -1.25 29.58
N ARG A 273 -3.17 -0.58 29.10
CA ARG A 273 -2.02 -0.20 29.95
C ARG A 273 -2.22 1.11 30.74
N GLY A 274 -3.33 1.80 30.52
CA GLY A 274 -3.72 2.99 31.28
C GLY A 274 -2.73 4.15 31.20
N ARG A 275 -2.77 5.07 32.19
CA ARG A 275 -1.90 6.25 32.27
C ARG A 275 -0.42 5.95 32.50
N ASN A 276 -0.04 4.69 32.70
CA ASN A 276 1.33 4.27 33.01
C ASN A 276 2.16 3.88 31.78
N GLN A 277 1.63 4.05 30.55
CA GLN A 277 2.42 3.85 29.35
C GLN A 277 3.08 5.16 28.95
N ASP A 278 4.40 5.24 29.09
CA ASP A 278 5.20 6.31 28.49
C ASP A 278 5.23 6.10 26.96
N ILE A 279 4.35 6.77 26.24
CA ILE A 279 4.42 6.82 24.76
C ILE A 279 5.70 7.57 24.40
N LYS A 280 6.61 6.89 23.70
CA LYS A 280 7.88 7.49 23.27
C LYS A 280 7.76 7.93 21.81
N PRO A 281 7.57 9.23 21.57
CA PRO A 281 7.56 9.72 20.18
C PRO A 281 8.94 9.51 19.54
N ILE A 282 8.96 9.28 18.24
CA ILE A 282 10.19 9.19 17.48
C ILE A 282 10.89 10.55 17.53
N LYS A 283 12.14 10.59 17.99
CA LYS A 283 12.89 11.83 18.17
C LYS A 283 13.16 12.55 16.84
N GLY A 284 13.07 13.85 16.85
CA GLY A 284 13.37 14.73 15.71
C GLY A 284 12.36 14.60 14.57
N SER A 285 12.62 15.30 13.48
CA SER A 285 11.83 15.26 12.25
C SER A 285 12.52 14.40 11.19
N THR A 286 11.75 13.89 10.23
CA THR A 286 12.31 13.24 9.04
C THR A 286 13.21 14.23 8.30
N PRO A 287 14.43 13.82 7.89
CA PRO A 287 15.34 14.67 7.13
C PRO A 287 14.71 15.16 5.80
N ASP A 288 15.25 16.24 5.24
CA ASP A 288 14.82 16.75 3.94
C ASP A 288 15.04 15.68 2.85
N ALA A 289 14.01 15.46 2.05
CA ALA A 289 14.04 14.49 0.95
C ALA A 289 15.06 14.85 -0.15
N TYR A 290 15.43 16.13 -0.26
CA TYR A 290 16.41 16.65 -1.21
C TYR A 290 17.84 16.74 -0.64
N ASP A 291 17.97 16.70 0.70
CA ASP A 291 19.27 16.72 1.41
C ASP A 291 19.35 15.53 2.36
N ARG A 292 19.45 14.35 1.76
CA ARG A 292 19.40 13.09 2.49
C ARG A 292 20.72 12.82 3.22
N PRO A 293 20.68 12.33 4.46
CA PRO A 293 21.89 11.87 5.15
C PRO A 293 22.66 10.83 4.31
N VAL A 294 23.97 10.92 4.32
CA VAL A 294 24.83 9.89 3.74
C VAL A 294 24.75 8.64 4.62
N GLY A 295 24.72 7.46 4.01
CA GLY A 295 24.61 6.19 4.73
C GLY A 295 23.19 5.91 5.23
N CYS A 296 23.06 5.45 6.46
CA CYS A 296 21.76 5.14 7.09
C CYS A 296 20.96 6.42 7.32
N GLN A 297 19.83 6.57 6.64
CA GLN A 297 19.04 7.80 6.67
C GLN A 297 18.32 8.00 8.01
N PHE A 298 18.15 6.94 8.80
CA PHE A 298 17.62 7.03 10.15
C PHE A 298 18.70 7.40 11.19
N ALA A 299 19.99 7.37 10.85
CA ALA A 299 21.10 7.64 11.78
C ALA A 299 20.93 8.94 12.61
N PRO A 300 20.50 10.08 12.04
CA PRO A 300 20.30 11.32 12.82
C PRO A 300 19.25 11.22 13.94
N ARG A 301 18.35 10.24 13.87
CA ARG A 301 17.26 10.00 14.83
C ARG A 301 17.47 8.74 15.67
N CYS A 302 18.52 7.96 15.35
CA CYS A 302 18.81 6.66 15.96
C CYS A 302 19.62 6.84 17.25
N ASN A 303 19.16 6.24 18.34
CA ASN A 303 19.91 6.27 19.61
C ASN A 303 21.16 5.38 19.59
N TRP A 304 21.30 4.50 18.61
CA TRP A 304 22.40 3.53 18.47
C TRP A 304 23.30 3.85 17.27
N ALA A 305 23.15 5.03 16.66
CA ALA A 305 23.98 5.42 15.54
C ALA A 305 25.43 5.62 15.95
N ASP A 306 26.36 5.14 15.11
CA ASP A 306 27.80 5.38 15.21
C ASP A 306 28.41 5.56 13.81
N GLU A 307 29.73 5.55 13.73
CA GLU A 307 30.51 5.76 12.49
C GLU A 307 30.16 4.72 11.39
N SER A 308 29.79 3.48 11.75
CA SER A 308 29.38 2.47 10.78
C SER A 308 28.13 2.86 10.00
N CYS A 309 27.28 3.69 10.59
CA CYS A 309 26.06 4.19 9.97
C CYS A 309 26.29 5.25 8.89
N ASN A 310 27.53 5.75 8.72
CA ASN A 310 27.90 6.65 7.61
C ASN A 310 27.89 5.94 6.24
N VAL A 311 27.78 4.62 6.23
CA VAL A 311 27.58 3.81 5.04
C VAL A 311 26.22 3.12 5.14
N MET A 312 25.47 3.03 4.01
CA MET A 312 24.22 2.30 3.99
C MET A 312 24.48 0.81 4.24
N ALA A 313 23.76 0.23 5.20
CA ALA A 313 23.86 -1.20 5.46
C ALA A 313 23.28 -2.00 4.26
N GLU A 314 23.90 -3.14 3.97
CA GLU A 314 23.29 -4.13 3.08
C GLU A 314 22.11 -4.81 3.76
N ILE A 315 21.19 -5.35 2.96
CA ILE A 315 20.08 -6.15 3.48
C ILE A 315 20.67 -7.44 4.04
N THR A 316 20.33 -7.74 5.28
CA THR A 316 20.74 -8.98 5.97
C THR A 316 19.52 -9.82 6.28
N ASN A 317 19.56 -11.09 5.87
CA ASN A 317 18.54 -12.08 6.24
C ASN A 317 18.77 -12.53 7.69
N ILE A 318 17.81 -12.27 8.55
CA ILE A 318 17.79 -12.75 9.94
C ILE A 318 17.30 -14.19 9.98
N THR A 319 16.20 -14.43 9.28
CA THR A 319 15.61 -15.75 9.03
C THR A 319 15.26 -15.88 7.55
N ALA A 320 14.67 -16.99 7.14
CA ALA A 320 14.19 -17.16 5.76
C ALA A 320 13.10 -16.15 5.36
N SER A 321 12.40 -15.56 6.33
CA SER A 321 11.27 -14.64 6.12
C SER A 321 11.51 -13.24 6.67
N HIS A 322 12.65 -12.97 7.32
CA HIS A 322 12.89 -11.72 8.03
C HIS A 322 14.22 -11.08 7.59
N GLU A 323 14.13 -9.89 7.05
CA GLU A 323 15.25 -9.11 6.52
C GLU A 323 15.34 -7.75 7.19
N VAL A 324 16.58 -7.28 7.38
CA VAL A 324 16.87 -5.96 7.97
C VAL A 324 18.01 -5.25 7.26
N ARG A 325 17.93 -3.93 7.19
CA ARG A 325 18.98 -3.05 6.67
C ARG A 325 19.56 -2.21 7.82
N CYS A 326 20.31 -2.86 8.72
CA CYS A 326 20.91 -2.20 9.89
C CYS A 326 22.25 -2.86 10.26
N HIS A 327 23.33 -2.07 10.44
CA HIS A 327 24.61 -2.57 10.91
C HIS A 327 24.57 -3.08 12.35
N LYS A 328 23.69 -2.48 13.18
CA LYS A 328 23.64 -2.68 14.63
C LYS A 328 22.60 -3.71 15.10
N TYR A 329 21.91 -4.39 14.20
CA TYR A 329 20.79 -5.24 14.60
C TYR A 329 21.16 -6.32 15.62
N LYS A 330 22.37 -6.91 15.54
CA LYS A 330 22.84 -7.93 16.50
C LYS A 330 23.14 -7.37 17.89
N GLU A 331 23.61 -6.12 17.95
CA GLU A 331 23.99 -5.47 19.22
C GLU A 331 22.74 -4.97 19.97
N ILE A 332 21.72 -4.54 19.24
CA ILE A 332 20.53 -3.91 19.79
C ILE A 332 19.47 -4.95 20.18
N PHE A 333 19.34 -5.97 19.36
CA PHE A 333 18.37 -7.04 19.54
C PHE A 333 19.16 -8.33 19.77
N GLN A 334 19.18 -8.79 21.00
CA GLN A 334 19.83 -10.08 21.37
C GLN A 334 19.06 -11.22 20.71
N TYR A 335 19.59 -11.76 19.63
CA TYR A 335 19.14 -12.96 18.92
C TYR A 335 20.07 -14.14 19.20
#